data_1ba0fa2e72db37c267e338a8a6b22f9a
#
_entry.id   1ba0fa2e72db37c267e338a8a6b22f9a
#
_cell.length_a   1.000
_cell.length_b   1.000
_cell.length_c   1.000
_cell.angle_alpha   90.00
_cell.angle_beta   90.00
_cell.angle_gamma   90.00
#
_symmetry.space_group_name_H-M   'P 1'
#
loop_
_entity.id
_entity.type
_entity.pdbx_description
1 polymer ?
#
loop_
_entity_poly.entity_id
_entity_poly.type
_entity_poly.pdbx_seq_one_letter_code
_entity_poly.pdbx_strand_id
1 'polypeptide(L)'
;MPVHASIEPLAWESEFFQRHSAKLHFSDSAPQLNPAELDAFTLTQAKVPTHRLDLIDSLGQLGFTLVEGEVDLALPVEGKTVVGTENAIPEVDVGSLQVRIATEIDIPLLRSVAASTFALSRFRAPWYGPQDSGRFYALWAEKAVMGTFDHQCLLVMDACGQPAGFVTLRNLQDGSARIGLLAVFPDAQGKGIGSLLMSAAKQWCQHHGLQRLRVATQMSNIAALRLYIRSGASIESTAYWLCRG
;
A
#
# COMPACT_ATOMS: atom_id res chain seq x y z
N MET A 1 -9.25 -30.00 2.07
CA MET A 1 -9.83 -29.84 0.70
C MET A 1 -8.68 -29.60 -0.27
N PRO A 2 -8.72 -30.05 -1.54
CA PRO A 2 -7.66 -29.72 -2.48
C PRO A 2 -7.59 -28.21 -2.70
N VAL A 3 -6.37 -27.68 -2.72
CA VAL A 3 -6.11 -26.28 -3.02
C VAL A 3 -5.81 -26.15 -4.50
N HIS A 4 -6.56 -25.32 -5.22
CA HIS A 4 -6.34 -25.03 -6.63
C HIS A 4 -5.68 -23.65 -6.76
N ALA A 5 -4.43 -23.61 -7.23
CA ALA A 5 -3.66 -22.37 -7.37
C ALA A 5 -2.54 -22.52 -8.39
N SER A 6 -2.16 -21.42 -9.03
CA SER A 6 -0.91 -21.28 -9.75
C SER A 6 0.15 -20.62 -8.84
N ILE A 7 1.41 -20.97 -9.07
CA ILE A 7 2.57 -20.39 -8.37
C ILE A 7 3.23 -19.37 -9.28
N GLU A 8 3.26 -18.12 -8.88
CA GLU A 8 3.95 -17.03 -9.58
C GLU A 8 5.27 -16.73 -8.89
N PRO A 9 6.44 -16.93 -9.52
CA PRO A 9 7.71 -16.48 -9.01
C PRO A 9 7.75 -14.95 -8.92
N LEU A 10 8.16 -14.41 -7.77
CA LEU A 10 8.30 -12.98 -7.53
C LEU A 10 9.74 -12.54 -7.79
N ALA A 11 10.11 -12.37 -9.07
CA ALA A 11 11.50 -12.10 -9.48
C ALA A 11 12.08 -10.86 -8.79
N TRP A 12 11.35 -9.74 -8.80
CA TRP A 12 11.80 -8.50 -8.17
C TRP A 12 11.94 -8.63 -6.64
N GLU A 13 10.95 -9.24 -5.96
CA GLU A 13 11.04 -9.45 -4.51
C GLU A 13 12.18 -10.41 -4.16
N SER A 14 12.39 -11.44 -4.98
CA SER A 14 13.47 -12.41 -4.80
C SER A 14 14.84 -11.74 -4.86
N GLU A 15 15.04 -10.85 -5.82
CA GLU A 15 16.27 -10.07 -5.95
C GLU A 15 16.44 -9.07 -4.80
N PHE A 16 15.39 -8.31 -4.48
CA PHE A 16 15.43 -7.26 -3.46
C PHE A 16 15.69 -7.83 -2.05
N PHE A 17 14.98 -8.89 -1.68
CA PHE A 17 15.09 -9.51 -0.36
C PHE A 17 16.15 -10.63 -0.29
N GLN A 18 16.83 -10.93 -1.41
CA GLN A 18 17.78 -12.04 -1.52
C GLN A 18 17.16 -13.36 -1.03
N ARG A 19 15.92 -13.62 -1.44
CA ARG A 19 15.11 -14.75 -0.98
C ARG A 19 14.21 -15.23 -2.09
N HIS A 20 14.39 -16.47 -2.57
CA HIS A 20 13.61 -17.04 -3.66
C HIS A 20 12.13 -17.11 -3.27
N SER A 21 11.35 -16.16 -3.77
CA SER A 21 9.99 -15.89 -3.34
C SER A 21 8.97 -16.17 -4.43
N ALA A 22 7.79 -16.66 -4.02
CA ALA A 22 6.65 -16.85 -4.91
C ALA A 22 5.34 -16.40 -4.25
N LYS A 23 4.29 -16.26 -5.05
CA LYS A 23 2.94 -15.96 -4.61
C LYS A 23 1.94 -16.92 -5.23
N LEU A 24 0.96 -17.34 -4.43
CA LEU A 24 -0.16 -18.18 -4.90
C LEU A 24 -1.28 -17.30 -5.46
N HIS A 25 -1.81 -17.72 -6.61
CA HIS A 25 -3.02 -17.20 -7.24
C HIS A 25 -4.08 -18.30 -7.29
N PHE A 26 -5.14 -18.13 -6.51
CA PHE A 26 -6.22 -19.11 -6.39
C PHE A 26 -7.24 -18.96 -7.52
N SER A 27 -7.59 -20.07 -8.15
CA SER A 27 -8.64 -20.13 -9.15
C SER A 27 -9.16 -21.57 -9.23
N ASP A 28 -10.47 -21.75 -9.39
CA ASP A 28 -11.08 -23.06 -9.55
C ASP A 28 -10.62 -23.76 -10.85
N SER A 29 -10.14 -22.99 -11.85
CA SER A 29 -9.55 -23.49 -13.09
C SER A 29 -8.06 -23.81 -13.00
N ALA A 30 -7.40 -23.43 -11.91
CA ALA A 30 -5.98 -23.73 -11.71
C ALA A 30 -5.76 -25.21 -11.37
N PRO A 31 -4.58 -25.78 -11.65
CA PRO A 31 -4.26 -27.12 -11.23
C PRO A 31 -4.31 -27.25 -9.71
N GLN A 32 -4.50 -28.48 -9.23
CA GLN A 32 -4.33 -28.75 -7.81
C GLN A 32 -2.88 -28.46 -7.40
N LEU A 33 -2.70 -27.68 -6.34
CA LEU A 33 -1.41 -27.31 -5.84
C LEU A 33 -0.62 -28.55 -5.39
N ASN A 34 0.56 -28.72 -5.96
CA ASN A 34 1.49 -29.77 -5.55
C ASN A 34 2.42 -29.23 -4.47
N PRO A 35 2.40 -29.78 -3.24
CA PRO A 35 3.26 -29.30 -2.15
C PRO A 35 4.75 -29.34 -2.49
N ALA A 36 5.21 -30.29 -3.32
CA ALA A 36 6.60 -30.39 -3.73
C ALA A 36 7.07 -29.20 -4.58
N GLU A 37 6.16 -28.53 -5.31
CA GLU A 37 6.51 -27.33 -6.07
C GLU A 37 6.77 -26.12 -5.17
N LEU A 38 6.18 -26.10 -3.97
CA LEU A 38 6.43 -25.05 -2.97
C LEU A 38 7.85 -25.12 -2.40
N ASP A 39 8.45 -26.32 -2.35
CA ASP A 39 9.80 -26.54 -1.80
C ASP A 39 10.90 -25.92 -2.68
N ALA A 40 10.55 -25.53 -3.92
CA ALA A 40 11.45 -24.78 -4.79
C ALA A 40 11.67 -23.31 -4.33
N PHE A 41 10.85 -22.82 -3.40
CA PHE A 41 10.89 -21.43 -2.93
C PHE A 41 11.24 -21.38 -1.45
N THR A 42 12.07 -20.41 -1.07
CA THR A 42 12.39 -20.13 0.35
C THR A 42 11.27 -19.37 1.04
N LEU A 43 10.38 -18.74 0.27
CA LEU A 43 9.22 -18.03 0.80
C LEU A 43 8.07 -18.08 -0.23
N THR A 44 6.94 -18.63 0.18
CA THR A 44 5.70 -18.56 -0.62
C THR A 44 4.66 -17.76 0.13
N GLN A 45 4.08 -16.76 -0.55
CA GLN A 45 3.03 -15.88 -0.02
C GLN A 45 1.66 -16.28 -0.58
N ALA A 46 0.63 -16.13 0.25
CA ALA A 46 -0.77 -16.30 -0.14
C ALA A 46 -1.62 -15.17 0.43
N LYS A 47 -2.40 -14.47 -0.41
CA LYS A 47 -3.45 -13.54 0.03
C LYS A 47 -4.79 -14.24 -0.11
N VAL A 48 -5.48 -14.47 1.02
CA VAL A 48 -6.72 -15.25 1.08
C VAL A 48 -7.85 -14.38 1.64
N PRO A 49 -9.01 -14.28 0.95
CA PRO A 49 -10.18 -13.60 1.51
C PRO A 49 -10.56 -14.18 2.89
N THR A 50 -10.89 -13.33 3.86
CA THR A 50 -11.12 -13.76 5.24
C THR A 50 -12.28 -14.74 5.41
N HIS A 51 -13.26 -14.76 4.51
CA HIS A 51 -14.38 -15.69 4.52
C HIS A 51 -14.04 -17.11 4.01
N ARG A 52 -12.86 -17.31 3.38
CA ARG A 52 -12.40 -18.58 2.86
C ARG A 52 -11.62 -19.37 3.92
N LEU A 53 -12.31 -19.67 5.02
CA LEU A 53 -11.73 -20.43 6.14
C LEU A 53 -11.26 -21.83 5.70
N ASP A 54 -12.02 -22.47 4.79
CA ASP A 54 -11.70 -23.73 4.16
C ASP A 54 -10.29 -23.73 3.50
N LEU A 55 -9.98 -22.63 2.80
CA LEU A 55 -8.70 -22.44 2.13
C LEU A 55 -7.58 -22.13 3.14
N ILE A 56 -7.89 -21.33 4.16
CA ILE A 56 -6.93 -20.99 5.24
C ILE A 56 -6.51 -22.26 5.97
N ASP A 57 -7.46 -23.12 6.35
CA ASP A 57 -7.21 -24.40 7.04
C ASP A 57 -6.38 -25.35 6.16
N SER A 58 -6.71 -25.42 4.86
CA SER A 58 -5.99 -26.27 3.90
C SER A 58 -4.54 -25.78 3.71
N LEU A 59 -4.32 -24.47 3.62
CA LEU A 59 -2.98 -23.88 3.55
C LEU A 59 -2.19 -24.10 4.86
N GLY A 60 -2.86 -24.04 6.02
CA GLY A 60 -2.25 -24.36 7.32
C GLY A 60 -1.68 -25.77 7.34
N GLN A 61 -2.39 -26.76 6.75
CA GLN A 61 -1.89 -28.14 6.61
C GLN A 61 -0.67 -28.24 5.66
N LEU A 62 -0.49 -27.27 4.76
CA LEU A 62 0.67 -27.16 3.87
C LEU A 62 1.81 -26.33 4.49
N GLY A 63 1.71 -25.97 5.76
CA GLY A 63 2.77 -25.23 6.49
C GLY A 63 2.69 -23.70 6.35
N PHE A 64 1.60 -23.15 5.79
CA PHE A 64 1.41 -21.70 5.79
C PHE A 64 0.97 -21.22 7.18
N THR A 65 1.47 -20.07 7.59
CA THR A 65 1.09 -19.42 8.84
C THR A 65 0.65 -17.98 8.59
N LEU A 66 -0.23 -17.49 9.45
CA LEU A 66 -0.75 -16.12 9.37
C LEU A 66 0.34 -15.09 9.62
N VAL A 67 0.45 -14.13 8.71
CA VAL A 67 1.42 -13.02 8.80
C VAL A 67 0.73 -11.72 9.16
N GLU A 68 -0.36 -11.39 8.45
CA GLU A 68 -1.05 -10.10 8.56
C GLU A 68 -2.51 -10.22 8.11
N GLY A 69 -3.39 -9.43 8.72
CA GLY A 69 -4.72 -9.16 8.19
C GLY A 69 -4.75 -7.82 7.47
N GLU A 70 -5.33 -7.79 6.28
CA GLU A 70 -5.44 -6.60 5.44
C GLU A 70 -6.89 -6.20 5.23
N VAL A 71 -7.15 -4.90 5.20
CA VAL A 71 -8.43 -4.29 4.82
C VAL A 71 -8.21 -3.45 3.59
N ASP A 72 -8.93 -3.76 2.52
CA ASP A 72 -9.02 -2.92 1.33
C ASP A 72 -10.24 -2.00 1.48
N LEU A 73 -10.03 -0.70 1.29
CA LEU A 73 -11.06 0.32 1.33
C LEU A 73 -11.10 1.09 0.02
N ALA A 74 -12.28 1.61 -0.32
CA ALA A 74 -12.45 2.51 -1.44
C ALA A 74 -13.36 3.68 -1.09
N LEU A 75 -13.07 4.78 -1.76
CA LEU A 75 -13.68 6.06 -1.63
C LEU A 75 -14.18 6.51 -3.00
N PRO A 76 -15.48 6.79 -3.19
CA PRO A 76 -15.96 7.40 -4.43
C PRO A 76 -15.39 8.82 -4.55
N VAL A 77 -14.97 9.15 -5.76
CA VAL A 77 -14.49 10.48 -6.11
C VAL A 77 -15.56 11.16 -6.95
N GLU A 78 -16.38 11.99 -6.29
CA GLU A 78 -17.40 12.79 -6.95
C GLU A 78 -16.80 14.13 -7.41
N GLY A 79 -17.27 14.65 -8.52
CA GLY A 79 -16.89 15.97 -9.02
C GLY A 79 -16.74 16.00 -10.53
N LYS A 80 -16.83 17.21 -11.10
CA LYS A 80 -16.54 17.44 -12.52
C LYS A 80 -15.04 17.22 -12.75
N THR A 81 -14.72 16.42 -13.76
CA THR A 81 -13.36 16.33 -14.28
C THR A 81 -12.86 17.73 -14.60
N VAL A 82 -11.97 18.24 -13.78
CA VAL A 82 -11.22 19.44 -14.13
C VAL A 82 -10.10 18.96 -15.03
N VAL A 83 -10.28 19.14 -16.35
CA VAL A 83 -9.22 18.82 -17.32
C VAL A 83 -8.07 19.80 -17.06
N GLY A 84 -7.16 19.39 -16.21
CA GLY A 84 -5.93 20.10 -15.90
C GLY A 84 -4.72 19.45 -16.59
N THR A 85 -3.62 20.16 -16.64
CA THR A 85 -2.32 19.61 -17.08
C THR A 85 -1.88 18.49 -16.14
N GLU A 86 -1.15 17.50 -16.64
CA GLU A 86 -0.64 16.33 -15.88
C GLU A 86 0.08 16.66 -14.55
N ASN A 87 0.50 17.92 -14.37
CA ASN A 87 1.19 18.44 -13.18
C ASN A 87 0.32 19.39 -12.34
N ALA A 88 -1.02 19.35 -12.48
CA ALA A 88 -1.88 20.19 -11.66
C ALA A 88 -1.75 19.76 -10.19
N ILE A 89 -1.22 20.66 -9.36
CA ILE A 89 -1.13 20.50 -7.91
C ILE A 89 -2.55 20.69 -7.36
N PRO A 90 -3.05 19.78 -6.52
CA PRO A 90 -4.28 20.03 -5.79
C PRO A 90 -4.16 21.33 -4.99
N GLU A 91 -4.97 22.34 -5.30
CA GLU A 91 -5.06 23.56 -4.48
C GLU A 91 -5.87 23.22 -3.21
N VAL A 92 -5.22 22.56 -2.25
CA VAL A 92 -5.78 22.38 -0.92
C VAL A 92 -5.10 23.38 -0.01
N ASP A 93 -5.69 24.55 0.09
CA ASP A 93 -5.30 25.52 1.11
C ASP A 93 -6.20 25.34 2.34
N VAL A 94 -5.63 24.86 3.42
CA VAL A 94 -6.30 24.76 4.71
C VAL A 94 -5.49 25.60 5.70
N GLY A 95 -5.76 26.88 5.70
CA GLY A 95 -5.07 27.84 6.55
C GLY A 95 -3.62 28.05 6.15
N SER A 96 -2.66 27.69 6.99
CA SER A 96 -1.23 27.86 6.72
C SER A 96 -0.54 26.60 6.18
N LEU A 97 -1.30 25.55 5.84
CA LEU A 97 -0.78 24.30 5.30
C LEU A 97 -0.78 24.34 3.75
N GLN A 98 0.29 23.90 3.13
CA GLN A 98 0.42 23.84 1.67
C GLN A 98 0.68 22.42 1.22
N VAL A 99 0.09 22.05 0.06
CA VAL A 99 0.38 20.79 -0.62
C VAL A 99 1.23 21.07 -1.84
N ARG A 100 2.30 20.32 -2.02
CA ARG A 100 3.11 20.37 -3.25
C ARG A 100 3.51 18.98 -3.73
N ILE A 101 3.94 18.88 -4.96
CA ILE A 101 4.58 17.68 -5.48
C ILE A 101 5.97 17.54 -4.82
N ALA A 102 6.29 16.32 -4.36
CA ALA A 102 7.63 16.01 -3.90
C ALA A 102 8.61 15.95 -5.08
N THR A 103 9.84 16.38 -4.84
CA THR A 103 10.92 16.41 -5.82
C THR A 103 12.11 15.60 -5.32
N GLU A 104 13.11 15.40 -6.17
CA GLU A 104 14.29 14.60 -5.81
C GLU A 104 15.00 15.10 -4.55
N ILE A 105 14.94 16.40 -4.25
CA ILE A 105 15.52 16.96 -3.02
C ILE A 105 14.86 16.43 -1.74
N ASP A 106 13.61 15.97 -1.84
CA ASP A 106 12.85 15.43 -0.71
C ASP A 106 13.16 13.94 -0.45
N ILE A 107 13.77 13.24 -1.42
CA ILE A 107 14.02 11.80 -1.35
C ILE A 107 14.72 11.36 -0.05
N PRO A 108 15.83 12.00 0.39
CA PRO A 108 16.53 11.55 1.59
C PRO A 108 15.63 11.58 2.85
N LEU A 109 14.81 12.63 2.99
CA LEU A 109 13.86 12.76 4.08
C LEU A 109 12.75 11.71 3.99
N LEU A 110 12.12 11.58 2.81
CA LEU A 110 11.01 10.64 2.60
C LEU A 110 11.45 9.18 2.78
N ARG A 111 12.65 8.82 2.34
CA ARG A 111 13.26 7.52 2.61
C ARG A 111 13.40 7.24 4.10
N SER A 112 13.93 8.20 4.85
CA SER A 112 14.13 8.08 6.31
C SER A 112 12.81 7.91 7.05
N VAL A 113 11.82 8.73 6.71
CA VAL A 113 10.48 8.66 7.33
C VAL A 113 9.78 7.35 6.94
N ALA A 114 9.81 6.94 5.68
CA ALA A 114 9.17 5.71 5.24
C ALA A 114 9.79 4.47 5.90
N ALA A 115 11.12 4.43 6.05
CA ALA A 115 11.82 3.34 6.72
C ALA A 115 11.37 3.11 8.17
N SER A 116 10.97 4.17 8.88
CA SER A 116 10.61 4.11 10.30
C SER A 116 9.09 4.06 10.56
N THR A 117 8.29 4.66 9.67
CA THR A 117 6.84 4.84 9.91
C THR A 117 6.03 3.57 9.65
N PHE A 118 6.40 2.77 8.66
CA PHE A 118 5.65 1.57 8.25
C PHE A 118 6.13 0.32 9.01
N ALA A 119 6.25 0.39 10.34
CA ALA A 119 6.71 -0.70 11.20
C ALA A 119 5.72 -1.88 11.24
N LEU A 120 4.40 -1.59 11.14
CA LEU A 120 3.37 -2.62 10.98
C LEU A 120 3.38 -3.09 9.52
N SER A 121 4.02 -4.22 9.25
CA SER A 121 4.21 -4.71 7.89
C SER A 121 4.30 -6.23 7.84
N ARG A 122 3.76 -6.82 6.76
CA ARG A 122 3.96 -8.26 6.49
C ARG A 122 5.44 -8.63 6.26
N PHE A 123 6.27 -7.64 5.91
CA PHE A 123 7.73 -7.82 5.74
C PHE A 123 8.46 -7.87 7.10
N ARG A 124 8.12 -8.81 7.95
CA ARG A 124 8.60 -8.96 9.32
C ARG A 124 9.19 -10.34 9.61
N ALA A 125 9.93 -10.45 10.70
CA ALA A 125 10.39 -11.75 11.21
C ALA A 125 9.20 -12.71 11.49
N PRO A 126 9.37 -14.02 11.29
CA PRO A 126 10.60 -14.72 10.86
C PRO A 126 10.82 -14.72 9.33
N TRP A 127 9.87 -14.18 8.55
CA TRP A 127 9.83 -14.25 7.08
C TRP A 127 10.87 -13.36 6.42
N TYR A 128 11.20 -12.22 7.06
CA TYR A 128 12.09 -11.20 6.52
C TYR A 128 13.09 -10.76 7.60
N GLY A 129 14.22 -10.20 7.15
CA GLY A 129 15.21 -9.63 8.03
C GLY A 129 14.72 -8.34 8.74
N PRO A 130 15.36 -7.96 9.85
CA PRO A 130 14.89 -6.84 10.68
C PRO A 130 14.91 -5.48 9.98
N GLN A 131 15.70 -5.34 8.91
CA GLN A 131 15.80 -4.08 8.14
C GLN A 131 15.04 -4.13 6.81
N ASP A 132 14.50 -5.27 6.41
CA ASP A 132 13.92 -5.46 5.07
C ASP A 132 12.68 -4.60 4.85
N SER A 133 11.79 -4.50 5.84
CA SER A 133 10.62 -3.62 5.78
C SER A 133 11.04 -2.17 5.57
N GLY A 134 11.96 -1.66 6.37
CA GLY A 134 12.44 -0.28 6.26
C GLY A 134 13.09 0.01 4.90
N ARG A 135 13.95 -0.90 4.42
CA ARG A 135 14.57 -0.79 3.09
C ARG A 135 13.53 -0.76 1.97
N PHE A 136 12.51 -1.62 2.08
CA PHE A 136 11.44 -1.72 1.09
C PHE A 136 10.63 -0.42 1.00
N TYR A 137 10.14 0.10 2.13
CA TYR A 137 9.35 1.33 2.14
C TYR A 137 10.17 2.58 1.78
N ALA A 138 11.45 2.62 2.15
CA ALA A 138 12.36 3.68 1.72
C ALA A 138 12.50 3.70 0.18
N LEU A 139 12.70 2.53 -0.43
CA LEU A 139 12.79 2.43 -1.89
C LEU A 139 11.46 2.76 -2.56
N TRP A 140 10.33 2.35 -1.97
CA TRP A 140 9.00 2.70 -2.49
C TRP A 140 8.80 4.22 -2.53
N ALA A 141 9.10 4.92 -1.42
CA ALA A 141 8.99 6.38 -1.35
C ALA A 141 9.86 7.08 -2.42
N GLU A 142 11.11 6.63 -2.59
CA GLU A 142 12.00 7.13 -3.64
C GLU A 142 11.40 6.94 -5.04
N LYS A 143 10.98 5.71 -5.37
CA LYS A 143 10.41 5.41 -6.69
C LYS A 143 9.10 6.15 -6.95
N ALA A 144 8.33 6.46 -5.89
CA ALA A 144 7.11 7.26 -6.01
C ALA A 144 7.41 8.73 -6.32
N VAL A 145 8.49 9.29 -5.77
CA VAL A 145 8.94 10.65 -6.12
C VAL A 145 9.42 10.69 -7.57
N MET A 146 10.12 9.66 -8.01
CA MET A 146 10.63 9.55 -9.39
C MET A 146 9.54 9.14 -10.41
N GLY A 147 8.31 8.84 -9.99
CA GLY A 147 7.23 8.40 -10.86
C GLY A 147 7.43 7.02 -11.49
N THR A 148 8.37 6.21 -11.00
CA THR A 148 8.74 4.90 -11.59
C THR A 148 7.98 3.73 -10.98
N PHE A 149 7.28 3.92 -9.87
CA PHE A 149 6.41 2.91 -9.25
C PHE A 149 5.00 3.44 -8.98
N ASP A 150 4.83 4.42 -8.08
CA ASP A 150 3.63 5.26 -8.04
C ASP A 150 3.84 6.45 -8.98
N HIS A 151 2.75 7.03 -9.48
CA HIS A 151 2.84 8.08 -10.50
C HIS A 151 3.20 9.44 -9.90
N GLN A 152 2.83 9.68 -8.62
CA GLN A 152 3.09 10.95 -7.96
C GLN A 152 3.22 10.79 -6.45
N CYS A 153 4.06 11.62 -5.83
CA CYS A 153 4.17 11.81 -4.40
C CYS A 153 3.80 13.26 -4.07
N LEU A 154 2.78 13.44 -3.21
CA LEU A 154 2.38 14.75 -2.70
C LEU A 154 2.91 14.92 -1.27
N LEU A 155 3.42 16.10 -0.96
CA LEU A 155 4.01 16.47 0.32
C LEU A 155 3.24 17.63 0.92
N VAL A 156 2.83 17.50 2.19
CA VAL A 156 2.25 18.60 2.97
C VAL A 156 3.35 19.33 3.69
N MET A 157 3.36 20.65 3.56
CA MET A 157 4.25 21.58 4.29
C MET A 157 3.43 22.30 5.36
N ASP A 158 4.01 22.50 6.54
CA ASP A 158 3.39 23.29 7.61
C ASP A 158 3.62 24.81 7.41
N ALA A 159 3.08 25.61 8.33
CA ALA A 159 3.18 27.06 8.30
C ALA A 159 4.63 27.60 8.32
N CYS A 160 5.55 26.80 8.82
CA CYS A 160 6.98 27.13 8.89
C CYS A 160 7.74 26.63 7.66
N GLY A 161 7.04 26.08 6.66
CA GLY A 161 7.65 25.47 5.49
C GLY A 161 8.36 24.14 5.79
N GLN A 162 7.98 23.47 6.90
CA GLN A 162 8.56 22.15 7.23
C GLN A 162 7.65 21.03 6.73
N PRO A 163 8.21 19.93 6.20
CA PRO A 163 7.43 18.78 5.80
C PRO A 163 6.67 18.16 6.98
N ALA A 164 5.37 17.88 6.77
CA ALA A 164 4.46 17.39 7.81
C ALA A 164 3.85 16.02 7.50
N GLY A 165 3.87 15.59 6.24
CA GLY A 165 3.35 14.29 5.81
C GLY A 165 3.35 14.16 4.30
N PHE A 166 3.19 12.94 3.81
CA PHE A 166 3.15 12.66 2.38
C PHE A 166 2.15 11.56 2.01
N VAL A 167 1.74 11.54 0.73
CA VAL A 167 0.94 10.48 0.14
C VAL A 167 1.47 10.15 -1.26
N THR A 168 1.55 8.86 -1.58
CA THR A 168 1.89 8.40 -2.94
C THR A 168 0.67 7.88 -3.66
N LEU A 169 0.56 8.16 -4.95
CA LEU A 169 -0.63 7.94 -5.75
C LEU A 169 -0.30 7.21 -7.05
N ARG A 170 -1.09 6.19 -7.35
CA ARG A 170 -0.98 5.39 -8.58
C ARG A 170 -2.32 5.36 -9.31
N ASN A 171 -2.31 5.66 -10.60
CA ASN A 171 -3.42 5.40 -11.51
C ASN A 171 -3.40 3.91 -11.89
N LEU A 172 -4.50 3.19 -11.66
CA LEU A 172 -4.59 1.75 -11.95
C LEU A 172 -5.04 1.45 -13.38
N GLN A 173 -5.31 2.48 -14.20
CA GLN A 173 -5.76 2.38 -15.59
C GLN A 173 -7.14 1.68 -15.75
N ASP A 174 -7.90 1.54 -14.65
CA ASP A 174 -9.26 0.98 -14.60
C ASP A 174 -10.32 2.01 -14.17
N GLY A 175 -9.99 3.32 -14.28
CA GLY A 175 -10.82 4.42 -13.79
C GLY A 175 -10.66 4.67 -12.28
N SER A 176 -9.72 3.99 -11.63
CA SER A 176 -9.42 4.19 -10.23
C SER A 176 -7.96 4.52 -9.97
N ALA A 177 -7.71 5.11 -8.81
CA ALA A 177 -6.37 5.29 -8.24
C ALA A 177 -6.19 4.46 -6.98
N ARG A 178 -4.93 4.32 -6.58
CA ARG A 178 -4.55 3.71 -5.30
C ARG A 178 -3.58 4.61 -4.54
N ILE A 179 -3.84 4.78 -3.25
CA ILE A 179 -2.83 5.27 -2.31
C ILE A 179 -1.85 4.12 -2.07
N GLY A 180 -0.59 4.33 -2.39
CA GLY A 180 0.49 3.40 -2.11
C GLY A 180 0.97 3.54 -0.68
N LEU A 181 1.42 4.74 -0.32
CA LEU A 181 1.87 5.11 1.03
C LEU A 181 1.15 6.38 1.49
N LEU A 182 0.79 6.45 2.76
CA LEU A 182 0.34 7.67 3.42
C LEU A 182 0.96 7.73 4.81
N ALA A 183 1.72 8.78 5.08
CA ALA A 183 2.35 8.98 6.37
C ALA A 183 2.22 10.42 6.85
N VAL A 184 1.93 10.57 8.14
CA VAL A 184 2.02 11.84 8.87
C VAL A 184 3.27 11.79 9.72
N PHE A 185 4.10 12.81 9.65
CA PHE A 185 5.34 12.85 10.39
C PHE A 185 5.07 12.94 11.91
N PRO A 186 5.92 12.35 12.77
CA PRO A 186 5.64 12.25 14.20
C PRO A 186 5.26 13.58 14.84
N ASP A 187 5.99 14.66 14.56
CA ASP A 187 5.79 15.99 15.13
C ASP A 187 4.55 16.73 14.57
N ALA A 188 3.94 16.19 13.52
CA ALA A 188 2.75 16.73 12.85
C ALA A 188 1.46 15.95 13.13
N GLN A 189 1.54 14.89 13.96
CA GLN A 189 0.37 14.09 14.32
C GLN A 189 -0.66 14.92 15.12
N GLY A 190 -1.93 14.56 14.97
CA GLY A 190 -3.03 15.25 15.65
C GLY A 190 -3.41 16.64 15.09
N LYS A 191 -2.71 17.14 14.05
CA LYS A 191 -2.90 18.46 13.43
C LYS A 191 -3.73 18.43 12.14
N GLY A 192 -4.48 17.36 11.86
CA GLY A 192 -5.34 17.26 10.67
C GLY A 192 -4.61 16.89 9.36
N ILE A 193 -3.29 16.70 9.39
CA ILE A 193 -2.47 16.43 8.18
C ILE A 193 -2.96 15.20 7.42
N GLY A 194 -3.36 14.11 8.11
CA GLY A 194 -3.89 12.93 7.45
C GLY A 194 -5.16 13.21 6.63
N SER A 195 -6.08 14.03 7.16
CA SER A 195 -7.28 14.44 6.44
C SER A 195 -6.96 15.32 5.24
N LEU A 196 -5.97 16.19 5.36
CA LEU A 196 -5.50 17.03 4.26
C LEU A 196 -4.89 16.16 3.14
N LEU A 197 -4.06 15.16 3.48
CA LEU A 197 -3.51 14.21 2.52
C LEU A 197 -4.61 13.43 1.78
N MET A 198 -5.66 13.01 2.49
CA MET A 198 -6.82 12.34 1.87
C MET A 198 -7.58 13.29 0.92
N SER A 199 -7.74 14.56 1.30
CA SER A 199 -8.35 15.58 0.43
C SER A 199 -7.51 15.84 -0.82
N ALA A 200 -6.20 15.95 -0.67
CA ALA A 200 -5.27 16.11 -1.78
C ALA A 200 -5.30 14.90 -2.74
N ALA A 201 -5.36 13.69 -2.18
CA ALA A 201 -5.48 12.46 -2.98
C ALA A 201 -6.80 12.41 -3.77
N LYS A 202 -7.92 12.85 -3.18
CA LYS A 202 -9.21 12.96 -3.90
C LYS A 202 -9.13 13.98 -5.03
N GLN A 203 -8.57 15.16 -4.80
CA GLN A 203 -8.43 16.19 -5.83
C GLN A 203 -7.50 15.71 -6.95
N TRP A 204 -6.42 15.01 -6.62
CA TRP A 204 -5.57 14.37 -7.62
C TRP A 204 -6.37 13.42 -8.52
N CYS A 205 -7.23 12.59 -7.94
CA CYS A 205 -8.11 11.71 -8.72
C CYS A 205 -9.06 12.50 -9.63
N GLN A 206 -9.67 13.61 -9.13
CA GLN A 206 -10.55 14.48 -9.92
C GLN A 206 -9.83 15.09 -11.13
N HIS A 207 -8.61 15.58 -10.94
CA HIS A 207 -7.78 16.13 -12.02
C HIS A 207 -7.42 15.09 -13.08
N HIS A 208 -7.30 13.82 -12.69
CA HIS A 208 -6.99 12.71 -13.59
C HIS A 208 -8.26 12.01 -14.13
N GLY A 209 -9.44 12.54 -13.86
CA GLY A 209 -10.71 11.95 -14.32
C GLY A 209 -11.04 10.58 -13.70
N LEU A 210 -10.43 10.27 -12.55
CA LEU A 210 -10.62 8.99 -11.86
C LEU A 210 -11.82 9.07 -10.90
N GLN A 211 -12.62 8.02 -10.86
CA GLN A 211 -13.89 8.00 -10.12
C GLN A 211 -13.78 7.30 -8.76
N ARG A 212 -12.65 6.65 -8.48
CA ARG A 212 -12.48 5.85 -7.27
C ARG A 212 -11.05 5.93 -6.75
N LEU A 213 -10.91 6.15 -5.44
CA LEU A 213 -9.63 6.10 -4.75
C LEU A 213 -9.62 4.90 -3.81
N ARG A 214 -8.67 3.98 -4.02
CA ARG A 214 -8.48 2.77 -3.22
C ARG A 214 -7.30 2.92 -2.27
N VAL A 215 -7.41 2.28 -1.12
CA VAL A 215 -6.32 2.19 -0.14
C VAL A 215 -6.40 0.87 0.62
N ALA A 216 -5.26 0.27 0.93
CA ALA A 216 -5.19 -0.88 1.80
C ALA A 216 -4.39 -0.56 3.07
N THR A 217 -4.78 -1.20 4.17
CA THR A 217 -4.03 -1.09 5.42
C THR A 217 -4.19 -2.38 6.24
N GLN A 218 -3.34 -2.54 7.26
CA GLN A 218 -3.44 -3.65 8.19
C GLN A 218 -4.71 -3.53 9.05
N MET A 219 -5.34 -4.66 9.40
CA MET A 219 -6.47 -4.71 10.33
C MET A 219 -6.11 -4.11 11.70
N SER A 220 -4.88 -4.21 12.11
CA SER A 220 -4.35 -3.66 13.37
C SER A 220 -4.09 -2.15 13.34
N ASN A 221 -4.07 -1.53 12.14
CA ASN A 221 -3.82 -0.10 11.98
C ASN A 221 -5.11 0.73 12.17
N ILE A 222 -5.57 0.79 13.41
CA ILE A 222 -6.82 1.46 13.77
C ILE A 222 -6.80 2.95 13.42
N ALA A 223 -5.63 3.59 13.49
CA ALA A 223 -5.49 5.02 13.17
C ALA A 223 -5.76 5.28 11.68
N ALA A 224 -5.18 4.47 10.79
CA ALA A 224 -5.41 4.55 9.35
C ALA A 224 -6.86 4.19 8.99
N LEU A 225 -7.42 3.12 9.56
CA LEU A 225 -8.82 2.74 9.36
C LEU A 225 -9.78 3.88 9.71
N ARG A 226 -9.58 4.51 10.88
CA ARG A 226 -10.39 5.68 11.31
C ARG A 226 -10.24 6.86 10.35
N LEU A 227 -9.02 7.14 9.88
CA LEU A 227 -8.76 8.19 8.91
C LEU A 227 -9.53 7.95 7.62
N TYR A 228 -9.40 6.77 7.03
CA TYR A 228 -10.00 6.45 5.74
C TYR A 228 -11.53 6.45 5.82
N ILE A 229 -12.12 5.85 6.86
CA ILE A 229 -13.59 5.84 7.07
C ILE A 229 -14.12 7.27 7.26
N ARG A 230 -13.45 8.10 8.08
CA ARG A 230 -13.85 9.51 8.26
C ARG A 230 -13.71 10.34 6.99
N SER A 231 -12.83 9.96 6.08
CA SER A 231 -12.68 10.59 4.77
C SER A 231 -13.75 10.15 3.76
N GLY A 232 -14.66 9.22 4.16
CA GLY A 232 -15.76 8.72 3.34
C GLY A 232 -15.46 7.40 2.63
N ALA A 233 -14.37 6.71 2.99
CA ALA A 233 -14.09 5.38 2.45
C ALA A 233 -14.99 4.31 3.10
N SER A 234 -15.36 3.31 2.32
CA SER A 234 -16.01 2.07 2.77
C SER A 234 -15.08 0.88 2.60
N ILE A 235 -15.24 -0.13 3.46
CA ILE A 235 -14.51 -1.39 3.35
C ILE A 235 -15.05 -2.16 2.13
N GLU A 236 -14.17 -2.55 1.20
CA GLU A 236 -14.51 -3.38 0.05
C GLU A 236 -14.24 -4.85 0.29
N SER A 237 -13.11 -5.16 0.90
CA SER A 237 -12.73 -6.53 1.19
C SER A 237 -11.77 -6.62 2.37
N THR A 238 -11.68 -7.82 2.91
CA THR A 238 -10.68 -8.19 3.92
C THR A 238 -9.99 -9.47 3.51
N ALA A 239 -8.70 -9.56 3.80
CA ALA A 239 -7.89 -10.73 3.47
C ALA A 239 -6.85 -11.02 4.55
N TYR A 240 -6.43 -12.28 4.62
CA TYR A 240 -5.25 -12.68 5.36
C TYR A 240 -4.07 -12.91 4.41
N TRP A 241 -2.92 -12.42 4.81
CA TRP A 241 -1.65 -12.82 4.24
C TRP A 241 -1.09 -13.98 5.05
N LEU A 242 -0.78 -15.07 4.36
CA LEU A 242 -0.11 -16.24 4.92
C LEU A 242 1.22 -16.42 4.21
N CYS A 243 2.20 -16.94 4.93
CA CYS A 243 3.49 -17.30 4.37
C CYS A 243 3.87 -18.72 4.77
N ARG A 244 4.59 -19.38 3.86
CA ARG A 244 5.32 -20.64 4.08
C ARG A 244 6.78 -20.40 3.70
N GLY A 245 7.70 -20.83 4.57
CA GLY A 245 9.14 -20.76 4.37
C GLY A 245 9.88 -21.74 5.23
#